data_da8c20ee23f0c88efd68d61fcf0b3cac
#
_entry.id   da8c20ee23f0c88efd68d61fcf0b3cac
#
_cell.length_a   1.000
_cell.length_b   1.000
_cell.length_c   1.000
_cell.angle_alpha   90.00
_cell.angle_beta   90.00
_cell.angle_gamma   90.00
#
_symmetry.space_group_name_H-M   'P 1'
#
loop_
_entity.id
_entity.type
_entity.pdbx_description
1 polymer ?
#
loop_
_entity_poly.entity_id
_entity_poly.type
_entity_poly.pdbx_seq_one_letter_code
_entity_poly.pdbx_strand_id
1 'polypeptide(L)'
;MSDDSDYKRIVIGLGSGRSGTASLTSLLDRQTGGICFHEMNPSCAAFSGNPQSHVNAILEFRKLLRGGDRSRLSIDYSRPESVTTYNKLQDMRQLNLIGDIAFYYLNYVEDILQVDPDCRFVCIKRDRDQTVSSWLKKSSINRWRSLWLADKLKSWLTRTPFYTEYNFWQEHDGSYWKKDPVWDSCFPKFKASSKEEAIGMYWDYYYLEADNLQKRHPSRFRIFRVEDLSHPEGQRDILSFIGLEPSQW
;
A
#
# COMPACT_ATOMS: atom_id res chain seq x y z
N MET A 1 12.63 -37.18 -1.77
CA MET A 1 13.11 -35.81 -1.99
C MET A 1 11.92 -35.06 -2.54
N SER A 2 11.17 -34.39 -1.67
CA SER A 2 10.09 -33.50 -2.06
C SER A 2 10.72 -32.34 -2.83
N ASP A 3 10.27 -32.20 -4.04
CA ASP A 3 10.51 -31.04 -4.89
C ASP A 3 10.19 -29.80 -4.07
N ASP A 4 11.22 -29.08 -3.64
CA ASP A 4 11.12 -27.80 -2.96
C ASP A 4 10.73 -26.80 -4.05
N SER A 5 9.50 -27.02 -4.58
CA SER A 5 8.95 -26.27 -5.69
C SER A 5 8.97 -24.82 -5.29
N ASP A 6 9.82 -24.12 -5.90
CA ASP A 6 10.18 -22.73 -6.02
C ASP A 6 8.95 -21.82 -5.83
N TYR A 7 8.49 -21.74 -4.58
CA TYR A 7 7.30 -20.99 -4.19
C TYR A 7 7.62 -19.51 -4.29
N LYS A 8 7.30 -18.92 -5.44
CA LYS A 8 7.58 -17.51 -5.73
C LYS A 8 6.28 -16.75 -5.84
N ARG A 9 6.06 -15.77 -4.97
CA ARG A 9 4.81 -14.99 -4.89
C ARG A 9 5.04 -13.50 -4.96
N ILE A 10 4.13 -12.84 -5.69
CA ILE A 10 3.93 -11.40 -5.63
C ILE A 10 2.66 -11.15 -4.83
N VAL A 11 2.77 -10.30 -3.81
CA VAL A 11 1.65 -9.91 -2.95
C VAL A 11 1.50 -8.40 -2.95
N ILE A 12 0.32 -7.94 -3.30
CA ILE A 12 -0.05 -6.53 -3.20
C ILE A 12 -1.03 -6.36 -2.04
N GLY A 13 -0.63 -5.54 -1.09
CA GLY A 13 -1.48 -5.21 0.05
C GLY A 13 -2.22 -3.89 -0.18
N LEU A 14 -3.44 -3.85 0.31
CA LEU A 14 -4.41 -2.78 0.10
C LEU A 14 -5.03 -2.34 1.43
N GLY A 15 -5.55 -1.15 1.44
CA GLY A 15 -6.31 -0.57 2.55
C GLY A 15 -6.46 0.93 2.36
N SER A 16 -7.55 1.51 2.86
CA SER A 16 -7.89 2.94 2.67
C SER A 16 -6.92 3.94 3.34
N GLY A 17 -5.78 3.46 3.80
CA GLY A 17 -4.91 4.20 4.72
C GLY A 17 -5.48 4.20 6.16
N ARG A 18 -4.59 4.23 7.14
CA ARG A 18 -4.95 4.11 8.58
C ARG A 18 -5.68 2.81 8.94
N SER A 19 -5.65 1.82 8.07
CA SER A 19 -6.33 0.53 8.18
C SER A 19 -5.44 -0.62 8.67
N GLY A 20 -4.16 -0.38 9.01
CA GLY A 20 -3.26 -1.44 9.48
C GLY A 20 -2.29 -1.96 8.40
N THR A 21 -2.12 -1.24 7.31
CA THR A 21 -1.22 -1.61 6.20
C THR A 21 0.22 -1.85 6.64
N ALA A 22 0.75 -1.05 7.57
CA ALA A 22 2.09 -1.26 8.13
C ALA A 22 2.23 -2.59 8.89
N SER A 23 1.17 -3.05 9.56
CA SER A 23 1.17 -4.36 10.25
C SER A 23 1.18 -5.51 9.24
N LEU A 24 0.44 -5.38 8.14
CA LEU A 24 0.49 -6.35 7.04
C LEU A 24 1.89 -6.40 6.42
N THR A 25 2.50 -5.25 6.14
CA THR A 25 3.89 -5.18 5.66
C THR A 25 4.82 -5.97 6.59
N SER A 26 4.74 -5.71 7.89
CA SER A 26 5.56 -6.40 8.90
C SER A 26 5.30 -7.91 8.95
N LEU A 27 4.06 -8.36 8.78
CA LEU A 27 3.72 -9.78 8.73
C LEU A 27 4.40 -10.47 7.54
N LEU A 28 4.30 -9.87 6.36
CA LEU A 28 4.87 -10.44 5.11
C LEU A 28 6.40 -10.35 5.08
N ASP A 29 6.96 -9.28 5.59
CA ASP A 29 8.42 -9.05 5.61
C ASP A 29 9.17 -9.98 6.57
N ARG A 30 8.48 -10.59 7.52
CA ARG A 30 9.05 -11.58 8.45
C ARG A 30 9.09 -13.00 7.90
N GLN A 31 8.42 -13.27 6.79
CA GLN A 31 8.38 -14.62 6.23
C GLN A 31 9.75 -15.02 5.66
N THR A 32 10.08 -16.29 5.70
CA THR A 32 11.34 -16.82 5.17
C THR A 32 11.47 -16.53 3.67
N GLY A 33 12.51 -15.79 3.31
CA GLY A 33 12.68 -15.31 1.93
C GLY A 33 11.67 -14.23 1.52
N GLY A 34 11.02 -13.58 2.50
CA GLY A 34 10.05 -12.52 2.28
C GLY A 34 10.66 -11.12 2.31
N ILE A 35 10.19 -10.29 1.44
CA ILE A 35 10.43 -8.84 1.44
C ILE A 35 9.14 -8.11 1.10
N CYS A 36 8.80 -7.09 1.88
CA CYS A 36 7.59 -6.35 1.66
C CYS A 36 7.81 -4.85 1.88
N PHE A 37 7.54 -4.08 0.84
CA PHE A 37 7.58 -2.62 0.90
C PHE A 37 6.28 -2.06 1.48
N HIS A 38 6.34 -0.84 1.97
CA HIS A 38 5.19 -0.05 2.34
C HIS A 38 5.21 1.27 1.57
N GLU A 39 4.36 1.37 0.55
CA GLU A 39 4.36 2.50 -0.38
C GLU A 39 5.76 2.70 -1.02
N MET A 40 6.21 1.69 -1.76
CA MET A 40 7.57 1.61 -2.31
C MET A 40 7.97 2.82 -3.14
N ASN A 41 7.07 3.28 -4.00
CA ASN A 41 7.37 4.37 -4.92
C ASN A 41 6.12 5.20 -5.27
N PRO A 42 5.53 5.93 -4.30
CA PRO A 42 4.31 6.69 -4.53
C PRO A 42 4.51 7.84 -5.53
N SER A 43 5.66 8.50 -5.52
CA SER A 43 5.91 9.68 -6.33
C SER A 43 6.09 9.39 -7.82
N CYS A 44 6.61 8.22 -8.19
CA CYS A 44 6.87 7.89 -9.60
C CYS A 44 5.74 7.11 -10.26
N ALA A 45 5.08 6.26 -9.51
CA ALA A 45 4.16 5.27 -10.07
C ALA A 45 2.70 5.55 -9.73
N ALA A 46 2.43 5.80 -8.46
CA ALA A 46 1.11 5.71 -7.91
C ALA A 46 0.15 6.80 -8.40
N PHE A 47 0.67 7.99 -8.62
CA PHE A 47 -0.16 9.18 -8.85
C PHE A 47 -0.19 9.64 -10.29
N SER A 48 0.47 8.92 -11.18
CA SER A 48 0.48 9.27 -12.61
C SER A 48 -0.86 9.04 -13.30
N GLY A 49 -1.78 8.29 -12.68
CA GLY A 49 -3.01 7.80 -13.33
C GLY A 49 -2.74 6.82 -14.48
N ASN A 50 -1.49 6.41 -14.66
CA ASN A 50 -1.07 5.51 -15.72
C ASN A 50 -0.91 4.08 -15.19
N PRO A 51 -1.74 3.11 -15.62
CA PRO A 51 -1.63 1.71 -15.21
C PRO A 51 -0.24 1.12 -15.48
N GLN A 52 0.46 1.59 -16.51
CA GLN A 52 1.76 1.07 -16.91
C GLN A 52 2.82 1.16 -15.81
N SER A 53 2.75 2.17 -14.96
CA SER A 53 3.69 2.31 -13.84
C SER A 53 3.56 1.17 -12.82
N HIS A 54 2.32 0.74 -12.54
CA HIS A 54 2.03 -0.38 -11.63
C HIS A 54 2.37 -1.72 -12.26
N VAL A 55 2.02 -1.88 -13.53
CA VAL A 55 2.38 -3.05 -14.33
C VAL A 55 3.91 -3.23 -14.36
N ASN A 56 4.67 -2.17 -14.60
CA ASN A 56 6.13 -2.23 -14.62
C ASN A 56 6.71 -2.67 -13.26
N ALA A 57 6.16 -2.17 -12.14
CA ALA A 57 6.58 -2.61 -10.81
C ALA A 57 6.39 -4.13 -10.62
N ILE A 58 5.26 -4.67 -11.05
CA ILE A 58 4.97 -6.11 -10.98
C ILE A 58 5.92 -6.92 -11.88
N LEU A 59 6.20 -6.43 -13.10
CA LEU A 59 7.14 -7.08 -14.00
C LEU A 59 8.57 -7.09 -13.43
N GLU A 60 9.00 -6.03 -12.75
CA GLU A 60 10.28 -6.01 -12.04
C GLU A 60 10.27 -6.99 -10.86
N PHE A 61 9.20 -7.06 -10.05
CA PHE A 61 9.06 -8.05 -8.99
C PHE A 61 9.18 -9.48 -9.54
N ARG A 62 8.54 -9.77 -10.68
CA ARG A 62 8.62 -11.08 -11.33
C ARG A 62 10.06 -11.40 -11.78
N LYS A 63 10.79 -10.41 -12.30
CA LYS A 63 12.20 -10.59 -12.67
C LYS A 63 13.06 -10.89 -11.44
N LEU A 64 12.86 -10.16 -10.34
CA LEU A 64 13.60 -10.35 -9.10
C LEU A 64 13.40 -11.75 -8.51
N LEU A 65 12.16 -12.22 -8.50
CA LEU A 65 11.84 -13.59 -8.06
C LEU A 65 12.54 -14.67 -8.91
N ARG A 66 12.86 -14.36 -10.16
CA ARG A 66 13.62 -15.25 -11.07
C ARG A 66 15.15 -15.09 -10.97
N GLY A 67 15.62 -14.32 -9.99
CA GLY A 67 17.06 -14.08 -9.80
C GLY A 67 17.62 -12.90 -10.61
N GLY A 68 16.75 -12.00 -11.07
CA GLY A 68 17.16 -10.78 -11.78
C GLY A 68 17.94 -9.79 -10.92
N ASP A 69 18.53 -8.82 -11.58
CA ASP A 69 19.34 -7.77 -10.96
C ASP A 69 18.51 -6.88 -10.04
N ARG A 70 18.78 -6.94 -8.74
CA ARG A 70 18.06 -6.20 -7.70
C ARG A 70 18.33 -4.71 -7.72
N SER A 71 19.45 -4.28 -8.27
CA SER A 71 19.83 -2.86 -8.35
C SER A 71 18.90 -2.04 -9.27
N ARG A 72 18.11 -2.73 -10.10
CA ARG A 72 17.18 -2.10 -11.05
C ARG A 72 15.81 -1.76 -10.47
N LEU A 73 15.51 -2.20 -9.24
CA LEU A 73 14.22 -1.88 -8.62
C LEU A 73 14.13 -0.38 -8.33
N SER A 74 13.13 0.26 -8.90
CA SER A 74 12.88 1.69 -8.67
C SER A 74 12.12 1.89 -7.36
N ILE A 75 12.73 2.57 -6.43
CA ILE A 75 12.12 2.94 -5.14
C ILE A 75 12.15 4.46 -4.95
N ASP A 76 11.33 4.94 -4.04
CA ASP A 76 11.40 6.33 -3.58
C ASP A 76 12.49 6.48 -2.50
N TYR A 77 13.65 6.96 -2.90
CA TYR A 77 14.80 7.18 -2.00
C TYR A 77 14.58 8.28 -0.96
N SER A 78 13.53 9.08 -1.09
CA SER A 78 13.16 10.06 -0.06
C SER A 78 12.45 9.43 1.15
N ARG A 79 12.07 8.14 1.04
CA ARG A 79 11.36 7.39 2.09
C ARG A 79 12.33 6.45 2.80
N PRO A 80 12.69 6.72 4.06
CA PRO A 80 13.64 5.88 4.80
C PRO A 80 13.22 4.41 4.90
N GLU A 81 11.90 4.14 5.01
CA GLU A 81 11.36 2.79 5.07
C GLU A 81 11.63 2.02 3.75
N SER A 82 11.41 2.67 2.61
CA SER A 82 11.68 2.06 1.29
C SER A 82 13.17 1.77 1.11
N VAL A 83 14.03 2.69 1.54
CA VAL A 83 15.49 2.50 1.49
C VAL A 83 15.93 1.34 2.38
N THR A 84 15.41 1.24 3.60
CA THR A 84 15.72 0.14 4.53
C THR A 84 15.32 -1.20 3.93
N THR A 85 14.11 -1.31 3.40
CA THR A 85 13.61 -2.53 2.76
C THR A 85 14.41 -2.88 1.51
N TYR A 86 14.78 -1.88 0.71
CA TYR A 86 15.63 -2.08 -0.47
C TYR A 86 17.02 -2.61 -0.11
N ASN A 87 17.67 -2.07 0.92
CA ASN A 87 18.96 -2.56 1.39
C ASN A 87 18.84 -4.02 1.88
N LYS A 88 17.80 -4.35 2.65
CA LYS A 88 17.51 -5.74 3.05
C LYS A 88 17.39 -6.65 1.82
N LEU A 89 16.66 -6.21 0.78
CA LEU A 89 16.53 -6.97 -0.47
C LEU A 89 17.88 -7.26 -1.13
N GLN A 90 18.84 -6.29 -1.12
CA GLN A 90 20.17 -6.49 -1.72
C GLN A 90 20.94 -7.61 -1.02
N ASP A 91 20.82 -7.71 0.31
CA ASP A 91 21.55 -8.66 1.15
C ASP A 91 20.92 -10.06 1.21
N MET A 92 19.67 -10.23 0.74
CA MET A 92 18.97 -11.52 0.81
C MET A 92 19.60 -12.57 -0.11
N ARG A 93 19.83 -13.77 0.40
CA ARG A 93 20.30 -14.90 -0.41
C ARG A 93 19.20 -15.49 -1.28
N GLN A 94 18.01 -15.63 -0.72
CA GLN A 94 16.85 -16.23 -1.38
C GLN A 94 15.67 -15.27 -1.31
N LEU A 95 14.92 -15.15 -2.40
CA LEU A 95 13.71 -14.32 -2.50
C LEU A 95 12.57 -15.21 -2.98
N ASN A 96 11.60 -15.45 -2.11
CA ASN A 96 10.42 -16.29 -2.38
C ASN A 96 9.14 -15.47 -2.43
N LEU A 97 9.09 -14.38 -1.67
CA LEU A 97 7.96 -13.47 -1.57
C LEU A 97 8.44 -12.05 -1.75
N ILE A 98 7.80 -11.31 -2.65
CA ILE A 98 7.98 -9.86 -2.76
C ILE A 98 6.62 -9.18 -2.80
N GLY A 99 6.50 -8.05 -2.12
CA GLY A 99 5.26 -7.30 -2.11
C GLY A 99 5.44 -5.81 -1.90
N ASP A 100 4.38 -5.08 -2.19
CA ASP A 100 4.21 -3.67 -1.81
C ASP A 100 2.80 -3.45 -1.26
N ILE A 101 2.71 -2.72 -0.16
CA ILE A 101 1.45 -2.45 0.52
C ILE A 101 1.11 -0.98 0.38
N ALA A 102 0.11 -0.68 -0.47
CA ALA A 102 -0.29 0.69 -0.69
C ALA A 102 -1.76 0.81 -1.14
N PHE A 103 -2.40 1.91 -0.74
CA PHE A 103 -3.80 2.17 -1.06
C PHE A 103 -4.05 2.33 -2.57
N TYR A 104 -3.08 2.82 -3.30
CA TYR A 104 -3.21 3.23 -4.70
C TYR A 104 -3.32 2.07 -5.69
N TYR A 105 -3.00 0.86 -5.31
CA TYR A 105 -3.13 -0.30 -6.22
C TYR A 105 -4.58 -0.73 -6.47
N LEU A 106 -5.55 -0.26 -5.69
CA LEU A 106 -6.93 -0.71 -5.78
C LEU A 106 -7.50 -0.58 -7.20
N ASN A 107 -7.23 0.54 -7.86
CA ASN A 107 -7.75 0.84 -9.20
C ASN A 107 -7.02 0.10 -10.33
N TYR A 108 -5.92 -0.60 -10.02
CA TYR A 108 -5.06 -1.26 -11.00
C TYR A 108 -4.99 -2.78 -10.83
N VAL A 109 -5.86 -3.34 -10.02
CA VAL A 109 -5.93 -4.80 -9.78
C VAL A 109 -6.12 -5.57 -11.08
N GLU A 110 -7.00 -5.11 -11.95
CA GLU A 110 -7.26 -5.77 -13.24
C GLU A 110 -6.04 -5.71 -14.17
N ASP A 111 -5.40 -4.55 -14.28
CA ASP A 111 -4.18 -4.39 -15.10
C ASP A 111 -3.03 -5.27 -14.59
N ILE A 112 -2.90 -5.39 -13.28
CA ILE A 112 -1.91 -6.25 -12.65
C ILE A 112 -2.21 -7.72 -12.93
N LEU A 113 -3.46 -8.16 -12.79
CA LEU A 113 -3.86 -9.55 -13.06
C LEU A 113 -3.68 -9.95 -14.53
N GLN A 114 -3.73 -9.00 -15.47
CA GLN A 114 -3.43 -9.27 -16.87
C GLN A 114 -1.96 -9.66 -17.09
N VAL A 115 -1.02 -9.09 -16.33
CA VAL A 115 0.41 -9.37 -16.48
C VAL A 115 0.93 -10.40 -15.50
N ASP A 116 0.27 -10.54 -14.37
CA ASP A 116 0.56 -11.56 -13.34
C ASP A 116 -0.73 -12.18 -12.78
N PRO A 117 -1.28 -13.20 -13.45
CA PRO A 117 -2.51 -13.87 -13.00
C PRO A 117 -2.38 -14.55 -11.63
N ASP A 118 -1.14 -14.76 -11.16
CA ASP A 118 -0.86 -15.41 -9.86
C ASP A 118 -0.66 -14.41 -8.71
N CYS A 119 -0.64 -13.12 -8.99
CA CYS A 119 -0.56 -12.09 -7.98
C CYS A 119 -1.70 -12.23 -6.95
N ARG A 120 -1.38 -12.04 -5.67
CA ARG A 120 -2.35 -12.07 -4.57
C ARG A 120 -2.56 -10.66 -4.02
N PHE A 121 -3.83 -10.33 -3.79
CA PHE A 121 -4.24 -9.05 -3.22
C PHE A 121 -4.85 -9.27 -1.85
N VAL A 122 -4.21 -8.70 -0.84
CA VAL A 122 -4.66 -8.73 0.56
C VAL A 122 -5.15 -7.33 0.93
N CYS A 123 -6.45 -7.16 1.09
CA CYS A 123 -7.03 -5.88 1.48
C CYS A 123 -7.36 -5.87 2.97
N ILE A 124 -6.80 -4.94 3.73
CA ILE A 124 -7.09 -4.80 5.15
C ILE A 124 -8.21 -3.77 5.35
N LYS A 125 -9.28 -4.22 5.98
CA LYS A 125 -10.45 -3.40 6.33
C LYS A 125 -10.46 -3.14 7.83
N ARG A 126 -10.46 -1.89 8.21
CA ARG A 126 -10.67 -1.41 9.57
C ARG A 126 -12.04 -0.79 9.68
N ASP A 127 -12.62 -0.82 10.87
CA ASP A 127 -13.87 -0.12 11.18
C ASP A 127 -13.87 1.31 10.64
N ARG A 128 -15.02 1.74 10.10
CA ARG A 128 -15.20 3.03 9.43
C ARG A 128 -14.92 4.20 10.36
N ASP A 129 -15.56 4.22 11.51
CA ASP A 129 -15.49 5.35 12.43
C ASP A 129 -14.10 5.47 13.07
N GLN A 130 -13.48 4.33 13.36
CA GLN A 130 -12.09 4.29 13.82
C GLN A 130 -11.13 4.80 12.75
N THR A 131 -11.34 4.47 11.48
CA THR A 131 -10.53 4.94 10.36
C THR A 131 -10.70 6.43 10.16
N VAL A 132 -11.94 6.92 10.14
CA VAL A 132 -12.27 8.35 10.05
C VAL A 132 -11.63 9.13 11.20
N SER A 133 -11.81 8.68 12.44
CA SER A 133 -11.19 9.31 13.62
C SER A 133 -9.65 9.36 13.52
N SER A 134 -9.02 8.28 13.03
CA SER A 134 -7.57 8.23 12.83
C SER A 134 -7.10 9.22 11.77
N TRP A 135 -7.83 9.37 10.67
CA TRP A 135 -7.55 10.36 9.63
C TRP A 135 -7.75 11.80 10.13
N LEU A 136 -8.82 12.06 10.87
CA LEU A 136 -9.05 13.37 11.47
C LEU A 136 -7.90 13.78 12.38
N LYS A 137 -7.42 12.86 13.23
CA LYS A 137 -6.25 13.11 14.10
C LYS A 137 -5.00 13.42 13.26
N LYS A 138 -4.70 12.61 12.24
CA LYS A 138 -3.54 12.83 11.37
C LYS A 138 -3.63 14.15 10.62
N SER A 139 -4.80 14.51 10.10
CA SER A 139 -5.00 15.73 9.32
C SER A 139 -5.12 17.01 10.19
N SER A 140 -5.35 16.89 11.51
CA SER A 140 -5.40 18.04 12.42
C SER A 140 -4.02 18.55 12.83
N ILE A 141 -2.98 17.74 12.70
CA ILE A 141 -1.58 18.10 13.05
C ILE A 141 -1.11 19.33 12.26
N ASN A 142 -1.68 19.57 11.09
CA ASN A 142 -1.30 20.66 10.19
C ASN A 142 -1.97 22.01 10.50
N ARG A 143 -2.74 22.12 11.57
CA ARG A 143 -3.36 23.41 11.99
C ARG A 143 -2.36 24.42 12.56
N TRP A 144 -1.15 23.99 12.93
CA TRP A 144 -0.15 24.87 13.53
C TRP A 144 0.77 25.43 12.44
N ARG A 145 0.53 26.68 12.04
CA ARG A 145 1.38 27.39 11.06
C ARG A 145 2.87 27.36 11.38
N SER A 146 3.24 27.27 12.65
CA SER A 146 4.64 27.16 13.08
C SER A 146 5.27 25.81 12.70
N LEU A 147 4.51 24.71 12.73
CA LEU A 147 4.97 23.39 12.30
C LEU A 147 5.10 23.32 10.76
N TRP A 148 4.23 24.03 10.04
CA TRP A 148 4.30 24.11 8.59
C TRP A 148 5.62 24.71 8.08
N LEU A 149 6.10 25.79 8.69
CA LEU A 149 7.38 26.40 8.35
C LEU A 149 8.56 25.49 8.70
N ALA A 150 8.51 24.81 9.84
CA ALA A 150 9.55 23.86 10.25
C ALA A 150 9.59 22.65 9.33
N ASP A 151 8.44 22.10 8.93
CA ASP A 151 8.36 20.99 7.99
C ASP A 151 8.83 21.39 6.58
N LYS A 152 8.50 22.60 6.13
CA LYS A 152 8.98 23.13 4.84
C LYS A 152 10.49 23.32 4.83
N LEU A 153 11.05 23.85 5.91
CA LEU A 153 12.50 24.00 6.06
C LEU A 153 13.19 22.63 6.13
N LYS A 154 12.62 21.69 6.90
CA LYS A 154 13.12 20.32 6.99
C LYS A 154 13.08 19.62 5.62
N SER A 155 11.97 19.70 4.91
CA SER A 155 11.81 19.14 3.56
C SER A 155 12.85 19.69 2.58
N TRP A 156 13.09 21.00 2.63
CA TRP A 156 14.12 21.64 1.81
C TRP A 156 15.54 21.17 2.16
N LEU A 157 15.86 21.05 3.45
CA LEU A 157 17.17 20.60 3.93
C LEU A 157 17.42 19.12 3.63
N THR A 158 16.40 18.28 3.81
CA THR A 158 16.51 16.82 3.65
C THR A 158 16.22 16.34 2.24
N ARG A 159 15.77 17.25 1.34
CA ARG A 159 15.24 16.92 0.00
C ARG A 159 14.14 15.86 0.02
N THR A 160 13.38 15.81 1.10
CA THR A 160 12.24 14.90 1.25
C THR A 160 10.95 15.63 0.84
N PRO A 161 9.93 14.91 0.32
CA PRO A 161 8.66 15.52 -0.02
C PRO A 161 8.05 16.25 1.17
N PHE A 162 7.47 17.42 0.90
CA PHE A 162 6.82 18.24 1.92
C PHE A 162 5.48 17.62 2.28
N TYR A 163 5.41 16.97 3.43
CA TYR A 163 4.27 16.16 3.86
C TYR A 163 2.96 16.92 3.96
N THR A 164 2.98 18.24 4.20
CA THR A 164 1.78 19.08 4.30
C THR A 164 1.20 19.51 2.96
N GLU A 165 1.97 19.47 1.87
CA GLU A 165 1.43 19.70 0.51
C GLU A 165 0.54 18.54 0.06
N TYR A 166 0.76 17.36 0.61
CA TYR A 166 0.00 16.14 0.35
C TYR A 166 -1.01 15.83 1.48
N ASN A 167 -1.56 16.85 2.12
CA ASN A 167 -2.63 16.64 3.07
C ASN A 167 -3.95 16.47 2.33
N PHE A 168 -4.35 15.24 2.16
CA PHE A 168 -5.50 14.79 1.37
C PHE A 168 -6.84 15.38 1.79
N TRP A 169 -6.91 15.96 2.98
CA TRP A 169 -8.15 16.42 3.58
C TRP A 169 -8.11 17.92 3.93
N GLN A 170 -7.46 18.72 3.07
CA GLN A 170 -7.48 20.18 3.23
C GLN A 170 -8.76 20.79 2.65
N GLU A 171 -9.32 21.77 3.35
CA GLU A 171 -10.41 22.57 2.84
C GLU A 171 -9.98 23.40 1.62
N HIS A 172 -10.83 23.45 0.61
CA HIS A 172 -10.63 24.25 -0.59
C HIS A 172 -11.98 24.73 -1.12
N ASP A 173 -12.15 26.06 -1.26
CA ASP A 173 -13.36 26.70 -1.78
C ASP A 173 -14.68 26.22 -1.11
N GLY A 174 -14.68 26.08 0.21
CA GLY A 174 -15.81 25.54 0.98
C GLY A 174 -15.97 24.01 0.91
N SER A 175 -15.00 23.32 0.33
CA SER A 175 -14.92 21.87 0.31
C SER A 175 -13.77 21.40 1.22
N TYR A 176 -13.87 20.17 1.77
CA TYR A 176 -12.86 19.66 2.71
C TYR A 176 -11.67 18.97 2.05
N TRP A 177 -11.38 19.30 0.80
CA TRP A 177 -10.22 18.82 0.07
C TRP A 177 -9.76 19.81 -0.99
N LYS A 178 -8.49 19.79 -1.28
CA LYS A 178 -7.91 20.48 -2.42
C LYS A 178 -7.88 19.53 -3.62
N LYS A 179 -8.35 19.97 -4.77
CA LYS A 179 -8.21 19.20 -6.02
C LYS A 179 -6.73 19.01 -6.36
N ASP A 180 -6.35 17.78 -6.63
CA ASP A 180 -5.02 17.42 -7.09
C ASP A 180 -5.15 16.34 -8.16
N PRO A 181 -4.95 16.67 -9.45
CA PRO A 181 -5.12 15.73 -10.56
C PRO A 181 -4.25 14.48 -10.45
N VAL A 182 -3.09 14.59 -9.78
CA VAL A 182 -2.17 13.48 -9.60
C VAL A 182 -2.71 12.50 -8.55
N TRP A 183 -3.17 13.01 -7.41
CA TRP A 183 -3.67 12.19 -6.31
C TRP A 183 -5.11 11.70 -6.53
N ASP A 184 -5.93 12.47 -7.20
CA ASP A 184 -7.37 12.18 -7.33
C ASP A 184 -7.64 10.93 -8.18
N SER A 185 -6.67 10.49 -8.97
CA SER A 185 -6.76 9.24 -9.75
C SER A 185 -6.79 7.99 -8.86
N CYS A 186 -6.06 8.00 -7.74
CA CYS A 186 -5.97 6.85 -6.83
C CYS A 186 -6.51 7.14 -5.43
N PHE A 187 -6.83 8.41 -5.14
CA PHE A 187 -7.41 8.86 -3.89
C PHE A 187 -8.57 9.83 -4.19
N PRO A 188 -9.69 9.31 -4.69
CA PRO A 188 -10.80 10.14 -5.12
C PRO A 188 -11.38 10.95 -3.97
N LYS A 189 -11.78 12.18 -4.28
CA LYS A 189 -12.32 13.13 -3.33
C LYS A 189 -13.79 13.41 -3.62
N PHE A 190 -14.54 13.59 -2.56
CA PHE A 190 -15.98 13.74 -2.61
C PHE A 190 -16.37 15.09 -2.03
N LYS A 191 -17.35 15.77 -2.65
CA LYS A 191 -17.92 16.98 -2.09
C LYS A 191 -18.73 16.60 -0.85
N ALA A 192 -18.40 17.21 0.29
CA ALA A 192 -19.01 16.94 1.58
C ALA A 192 -19.19 18.20 2.40
N SER A 193 -20.07 18.18 3.38
CA SER A 193 -20.32 19.28 4.30
C SER A 193 -19.28 19.39 5.42
N SER A 194 -18.56 18.30 5.67
CA SER A 194 -17.50 18.23 6.68
C SER A 194 -16.34 17.36 6.23
N LYS A 195 -15.17 17.57 6.82
CA LYS A 195 -13.99 16.71 6.61
C LYS A 195 -14.28 15.26 7.02
N GLU A 196 -15.00 15.07 8.10
CA GLU A 196 -15.40 13.77 8.60
C GLU A 196 -16.25 13.01 7.58
N GLU A 197 -17.24 13.70 7.00
CA GLU A 197 -18.09 13.15 5.94
C GLU A 197 -17.26 12.79 4.70
N ALA A 198 -16.37 13.69 4.25
CA ALA A 198 -15.52 13.44 3.09
C ALA A 198 -14.63 12.20 3.27
N ILE A 199 -14.03 12.03 4.45
CA ILE A 199 -13.23 10.86 4.79
C ILE A 199 -14.10 9.60 4.82
N GLY A 200 -15.32 9.70 5.38
CA GLY A 200 -16.28 8.61 5.41
C GLY A 200 -16.68 8.15 4.00
N MET A 201 -17.00 9.10 3.11
CA MET A 201 -17.35 8.80 1.71
C MET A 201 -16.17 8.13 0.97
N TYR A 202 -14.94 8.56 1.22
CA TYR A 202 -13.77 7.88 0.67
C TYR A 202 -13.64 6.43 1.17
N TRP A 203 -13.84 6.20 2.47
CA TRP A 203 -13.82 4.85 3.05
C TRP A 203 -14.91 3.97 2.43
N ASP A 204 -16.13 4.49 2.30
CA ASP A 204 -17.27 3.79 1.70
C ASP A 204 -16.97 3.41 0.24
N TYR A 205 -16.46 4.35 -0.54
CA TYR A 205 -16.03 4.10 -1.93
C TYR A 205 -14.94 3.02 -2.01
N TYR A 206 -13.89 3.15 -1.20
CA TYR A 206 -12.74 2.25 -1.22
C TYR A 206 -13.16 0.79 -1.00
N TYR A 207 -13.98 0.57 0.02
CA TYR A 207 -14.39 -0.80 0.36
C TYR A 207 -15.53 -1.33 -0.48
N LEU A 208 -16.33 -0.48 -1.10
CA LEU A 208 -17.26 -0.89 -2.16
C LEU A 208 -16.50 -1.48 -3.36
N GLU A 209 -15.45 -0.79 -3.82
CA GLU A 209 -14.61 -1.29 -4.90
C GLU A 209 -13.83 -2.54 -4.51
N ALA A 210 -13.31 -2.61 -3.29
CA ALA A 210 -12.65 -3.81 -2.77
C ALA A 210 -13.61 -5.02 -2.71
N ASP A 211 -14.85 -4.83 -2.27
CA ASP A 211 -15.88 -5.86 -2.25
C ASP A 211 -16.23 -6.35 -3.66
N ASN A 212 -16.30 -5.44 -4.64
CA ASN A 212 -16.51 -5.77 -6.05
C ASN A 212 -15.34 -6.60 -6.63
N LEU A 213 -14.10 -6.21 -6.33
CA LEU A 213 -12.90 -6.94 -6.74
C LEU A 213 -12.85 -8.33 -6.11
N GLN A 214 -13.19 -8.47 -4.83
CA GLN A 214 -13.25 -9.77 -4.17
C GLN A 214 -14.29 -10.71 -4.81
N LYS A 215 -15.46 -10.19 -5.22
CA LYS A 215 -16.47 -10.96 -5.93
C LYS A 215 -16.01 -11.41 -7.30
N ARG A 216 -15.28 -10.57 -8.03
CA ARG A 216 -14.76 -10.90 -9.37
C ARG A 216 -13.57 -11.85 -9.32
N HIS A 217 -12.72 -11.73 -8.30
CA HIS A 217 -11.46 -12.48 -8.17
C HIS A 217 -11.32 -13.17 -6.80
N PRO A 218 -12.25 -14.05 -6.38
CA PRO A 218 -12.28 -14.58 -5.01
C PRO A 218 -11.04 -15.41 -4.64
N SER A 219 -10.34 -15.99 -5.61
CA SER A 219 -9.10 -16.74 -5.41
C SER A 219 -7.85 -15.86 -5.42
N ARG A 220 -7.95 -14.60 -5.83
CA ARG A 220 -6.82 -13.68 -6.01
C ARG A 220 -6.91 -12.45 -5.11
N PHE A 221 -8.10 -12.02 -4.75
CA PHE A 221 -8.36 -10.85 -3.93
C PHE A 221 -9.17 -11.24 -2.70
N ARG A 222 -8.72 -10.86 -1.50
CA ARG A 222 -9.45 -11.12 -0.25
C ARG A 222 -9.33 -9.97 0.73
N ILE A 223 -10.47 -9.64 1.35
CA ILE A 223 -10.56 -8.65 2.40
C ILE A 223 -10.43 -9.35 3.75
N PHE A 224 -9.54 -8.86 4.59
CA PHE A 224 -9.34 -9.28 5.98
C PHE A 224 -9.59 -8.12 6.92
N ARG A 225 -9.97 -8.40 8.14
CA ARG A 225 -10.11 -7.38 9.17
C ARG A 225 -8.75 -7.01 9.74
N VAL A 226 -8.62 -5.77 10.23
CA VAL A 226 -7.38 -5.34 10.88
C VAL A 226 -7.08 -6.17 12.14
N GLU A 227 -8.11 -6.68 12.83
CA GLU A 227 -8.01 -7.53 13.99
C GLU A 227 -7.32 -8.87 13.66
N ASP A 228 -7.51 -9.40 12.45
CA ASP A 228 -6.88 -10.64 11.99
C ASP A 228 -5.34 -10.56 12.02
N LEU A 229 -4.79 -9.35 11.90
CA LEU A 229 -3.34 -9.13 12.02
C LEU A 229 -2.82 -9.27 13.46
N SER A 230 -3.69 -9.22 14.46
CA SER A 230 -3.34 -9.28 15.88
C SER A 230 -3.46 -10.69 16.47
N HIS A 231 -4.02 -11.64 15.73
CA HIS A 231 -4.27 -12.99 16.20
C HIS A 231 -3.55 -14.04 15.34
N PRO A 232 -2.93 -15.06 15.93
CA PRO A 232 -2.20 -16.08 15.16
C PRO A 232 -3.04 -16.79 14.11
N GLU A 233 -4.33 -17.01 14.38
CA GLU A 233 -5.26 -17.63 13.42
C GLU A 233 -5.49 -16.74 12.21
N GLY A 234 -5.78 -15.45 12.42
CA GLY A 234 -5.99 -14.51 11.33
C GLY A 234 -4.72 -14.31 10.50
N GLN A 235 -3.53 -14.28 11.15
CA GLN A 235 -2.26 -14.24 10.43
C GLN A 235 -2.07 -15.50 9.57
N ARG A 236 -2.40 -16.68 10.09
CA ARG A 236 -2.34 -17.94 9.33
C ARG A 236 -3.29 -17.92 8.14
N ASP A 237 -4.51 -17.40 8.30
CA ASP A 237 -5.46 -17.29 7.21
C ASP A 237 -4.97 -16.37 6.09
N ILE A 238 -4.34 -15.25 6.45
CA ILE A 238 -3.73 -14.34 5.48
C ILE A 238 -2.58 -15.05 4.74
N LEU A 239 -1.68 -15.71 5.47
CA LEU A 239 -0.54 -16.41 4.89
C LEU A 239 -0.98 -17.58 4.01
N SER A 240 -1.95 -18.36 4.44
CA SER A 240 -2.55 -19.44 3.64
C SER A 240 -3.22 -18.91 2.36
N PHE A 241 -3.94 -17.79 2.43
CA PHE A 241 -4.56 -17.19 1.26
C PHE A 241 -3.53 -16.77 0.21
N ILE A 242 -2.41 -16.23 0.62
CA ILE A 242 -1.31 -15.91 -0.31
C ILE A 242 -0.53 -17.17 -0.71
N GLY A 243 -0.90 -18.30 -0.13
CA GLY A 243 -0.41 -19.65 -0.44
C GLY A 243 0.95 -19.91 0.18
N LEU A 244 1.32 -19.33 1.30
CA LEU A 244 2.46 -19.76 2.11
C LEU A 244 2.09 -20.98 2.93
N GLU A 245 2.92 -22.01 2.86
CA GLU A 245 2.75 -23.21 3.66
C GLU A 245 3.25 -22.98 5.11
N PRO A 246 2.68 -23.71 6.12
CA PRO A 246 3.06 -23.54 7.51
C PRO A 246 4.56 -23.69 7.81
N SER A 247 5.27 -24.48 7.01
CA SER A 247 6.72 -24.66 7.13
C SER A 247 7.54 -23.45 6.71
N GLN A 248 6.88 -22.44 6.13
CA GLN A 248 7.51 -21.21 5.62
C GLN A 248 7.27 -19.99 6.53
N TRP A 249 6.53 -20.18 7.65
CA TRP A 249 6.15 -19.12 8.60
C TRP A 249 7.22 -18.86 9.68
#